data_a0ff21ebf11d0968f7b6b06311de660b
#
_entry.id   a0ff21ebf11d0968f7b6b06311de660b
#
_cell.length_a   1.000
_cell.length_b   1.000
_cell.length_c   1.000
_cell.angle_alpha   90.00
_cell.angle_beta   90.00
_cell.angle_gamma   90.00
#
_symmetry.space_group_name_H-M   'P 1'
#
loop_
_entity.id
_entity.type
_entity.pdbx_description
1 polymer ?
#
loop_
_entity_poly.entity_id
_entity_poly.type
_entity_poly.pdbx_seq_one_letter_code
_entity_poly.pdbx_strand_id
1 'polypeptide(L)'
;LVVTRARIRLPHPGLQATVDVLKAADLSDDEVQRMAAQYVRYCDAQNRVAPAGDPYAERLARLTGRYVAVNGIPLNFKVYKTTAVNAFATADGSIRVFSGLMDRLGDDELMAIVGHEMGHVRNHDTIGAMRKAYLASAARSALGAVGGALGALSASQLGSIAEQYASAQFSQGQETL
;
A
#
# COMPACT_ATOMS: atom_id res chain seq x y z
N LEU A 1 -15.62 10.16 -51.26
CA LEU A 1 -16.22 9.56 -50.07
C LEU A 1 -15.50 10.14 -48.84
N VAL A 2 -16.16 11.10 -48.17
CA VAL A 2 -15.57 11.77 -46.97
C VAL A 2 -16.01 10.94 -45.78
N VAL A 3 -15.06 10.27 -45.13
CA VAL A 3 -15.30 9.57 -43.86
C VAL A 3 -15.24 10.61 -42.75
N THR A 4 -16.40 11.02 -42.25
CA THR A 4 -16.54 11.88 -41.08
C THR A 4 -16.13 11.07 -39.83
N ARG A 5 -14.96 11.37 -39.28
CA ARG A 5 -14.56 10.86 -37.96
C ARG A 5 -15.55 11.37 -36.91
N ALA A 6 -16.42 10.48 -36.42
CA ALA A 6 -17.25 10.77 -35.27
C ALA A 6 -16.31 11.10 -34.08
N ARG A 7 -16.32 12.36 -33.61
CA ARG A 7 -15.70 12.77 -32.35
C ARG A 7 -16.51 12.12 -31.23
N ILE A 8 -15.96 11.09 -30.60
CA ILE A 8 -16.50 10.60 -29.33
C ILE A 8 -16.38 11.77 -28.34
N ARG A 9 -17.53 12.31 -27.95
CA ARG A 9 -17.61 13.28 -26.85
C ARG A 9 -17.22 12.53 -25.58
N LEU A 10 -16.08 12.90 -24.99
CA LEU A 10 -15.72 12.44 -23.66
C LEU A 10 -16.81 12.90 -22.66
N PRO A 11 -17.23 12.03 -21.73
CA PRO A 11 -18.23 12.42 -20.75
C PRO A 11 -17.75 13.61 -19.90
N HIS A 12 -18.71 14.39 -19.40
CA HIS A 12 -18.43 15.53 -18.52
C HIS A 12 -17.54 15.09 -17.33
N PRO A 13 -16.60 15.93 -16.84
CA PRO A 13 -15.68 15.59 -15.75
C PRO A 13 -16.37 14.99 -14.52
N GLY A 14 -17.56 15.47 -14.17
CA GLY A 14 -18.34 14.95 -13.06
C GLY A 14 -18.87 13.52 -13.27
N LEU A 15 -19.20 13.12 -14.51
CA LEU A 15 -19.64 11.75 -14.82
C LEU A 15 -18.46 10.77 -14.75
N GLN A 16 -17.29 11.18 -15.23
CA GLN A 16 -16.07 10.36 -15.15
C GLN A 16 -15.68 10.09 -13.71
N ALA A 17 -15.74 11.10 -12.86
CA ALA A 17 -15.46 11.00 -11.44
C ALA A 17 -16.41 10.01 -10.71
N THR A 18 -17.70 10.04 -11.04
CA THR A 18 -18.70 9.10 -10.49
C THR A 18 -18.42 7.68 -10.96
N VAL A 19 -18.05 7.48 -12.23
CA VAL A 19 -17.67 6.17 -12.79
C VAL A 19 -16.40 5.64 -12.12
N ASP A 20 -15.42 6.51 -11.85
CA ASP A 20 -14.15 6.11 -11.19
C ASP A 20 -14.39 5.68 -9.73
N VAL A 21 -15.29 6.35 -9.00
CA VAL A 21 -15.71 5.95 -7.64
C VAL A 21 -16.44 4.60 -7.66
N LEU A 22 -17.36 4.39 -8.62
CA LEU A 22 -18.10 3.12 -8.74
C LEU A 22 -17.17 1.96 -9.09
N LYS A 23 -16.22 2.17 -10.01
CA LYS A 23 -15.19 1.17 -10.34
C LYS A 23 -14.28 0.87 -9.15
N ALA A 24 -13.93 1.89 -8.37
CA ALA A 24 -13.14 1.73 -7.15
C ALA A 24 -13.85 0.90 -6.08
N ALA A 25 -15.19 0.94 -6.04
CA ALA A 25 -16.00 0.13 -5.13
C ALA A 25 -16.04 -1.36 -5.52
N ASP A 26 -15.86 -1.67 -6.82
CA ASP A 26 -15.95 -3.02 -7.39
C ASP A 26 -14.58 -3.62 -7.75
N LEU A 27 -13.49 -3.10 -7.16
CA LEU A 27 -12.16 -3.64 -7.37
C LEU A 27 -12.03 -5.07 -6.85
N SER A 28 -11.57 -5.97 -7.71
CA SER A 28 -11.17 -7.32 -7.30
C SER A 28 -9.94 -7.29 -6.37
N ASP A 29 -9.74 -8.35 -5.59
CA ASP A 29 -8.58 -8.47 -4.71
C ASP A 29 -7.26 -8.41 -5.50
N ASP A 30 -7.20 -9.01 -6.69
CA ASP A 30 -6.03 -8.94 -7.58
C ASP A 30 -5.72 -7.49 -8.04
N GLU A 31 -6.74 -6.68 -8.29
CA GLU A 31 -6.55 -5.28 -8.64
C GLU A 31 -6.03 -4.49 -7.45
N VAL A 32 -6.57 -4.73 -6.25
CA VAL A 32 -6.08 -4.12 -5.01
C VAL A 32 -4.63 -4.51 -4.74
N GLN A 33 -4.24 -5.78 -4.94
CA GLN A 33 -2.85 -6.23 -4.80
C GLN A 33 -1.91 -5.54 -5.80
N ARG A 34 -2.32 -5.40 -7.06
CA ARG A 34 -1.53 -4.66 -8.07
C ARG A 34 -1.33 -3.19 -7.68
N MET A 35 -2.37 -2.56 -7.13
CA MET A 35 -2.29 -1.19 -6.61
C MET A 35 -1.38 -1.10 -5.39
N ALA A 36 -1.47 -2.06 -4.47
CA ALA A 36 -0.57 -2.17 -3.32
C ALA A 36 0.90 -2.28 -3.76
N ALA A 37 1.18 -3.09 -4.78
CA ALA A 37 2.52 -3.20 -5.34
C ALA A 37 3.03 -1.87 -5.96
N GLN A 38 2.17 -1.05 -6.57
CA GLN A 38 2.53 0.28 -7.04
C GLN A 38 2.82 1.23 -5.87
N TYR A 39 1.96 1.19 -4.85
CA TYR A 39 2.11 1.98 -3.63
C TYR A 39 3.43 1.67 -2.91
N VAL A 40 3.75 0.39 -2.73
CA VAL A 40 5.01 -0.02 -2.08
C VAL A 40 6.23 0.43 -2.88
N ARG A 41 6.21 0.32 -4.21
CA ARG A 41 7.31 0.85 -5.05
C ARG A 41 7.49 2.35 -4.88
N TYR A 42 6.39 3.09 -4.79
CA TYR A 42 6.44 4.52 -4.47
C TYR A 42 7.06 4.76 -3.10
N CYS A 43 6.63 4.04 -2.05
CA CYS A 43 7.20 4.14 -0.71
C CYS A 43 8.69 3.78 -0.69
N ASP A 44 9.08 2.69 -1.36
CA ASP A 44 10.49 2.26 -1.47
C ASP A 44 11.37 3.33 -2.15
N ALA A 45 10.82 4.08 -3.10
CA ALA A 45 11.53 5.19 -3.76
C ALA A 45 11.66 6.45 -2.90
N GLN A 46 10.72 6.67 -1.97
CA GLN A 46 10.72 7.83 -1.07
C GLN A 46 11.51 7.58 0.23
N ASN A 47 11.84 6.33 0.53
CA ASN A 47 12.50 5.94 1.77
C ASN A 47 13.86 5.29 1.50
N ARG A 48 14.78 5.43 2.45
CA ARG A 48 16.07 4.76 2.40
C ARG A 48 15.90 3.28 2.76
N VAL A 49 15.77 2.43 1.76
CA VAL A 49 15.73 0.97 1.95
C VAL A 49 17.11 0.46 2.35
N ALA A 50 17.19 -0.37 3.37
CA ALA A 50 18.43 -1.04 3.77
C ALA A 50 18.88 -2.00 2.67
N PRO A 51 20.10 -1.83 2.12
CA PRO A 51 20.63 -2.72 1.08
C PRO A 51 20.98 -4.11 1.65
N ALA A 52 21.23 -5.06 0.75
CA ALA A 52 21.81 -6.34 1.12
C ALA A 52 23.16 -6.12 1.85
N GLY A 53 23.40 -6.88 2.94
CA GLY A 53 24.56 -6.69 3.79
C GLY A 53 24.43 -5.59 4.86
N ASP A 54 23.33 -4.83 4.86
CA ASP A 54 23.05 -3.91 5.97
C ASP A 54 22.61 -4.72 7.20
N PRO A 55 23.15 -4.45 8.41
CA PRO A 55 22.83 -5.22 9.62
C PRO A 55 21.32 -5.34 9.93
N TYR A 56 20.53 -4.31 9.63
CA TYR A 56 19.08 -4.37 9.81
C TYR A 56 18.44 -5.33 8.80
N ALA A 57 18.87 -5.28 7.54
CA ALA A 57 18.34 -6.16 6.50
C ALA A 57 18.70 -7.63 6.81
N GLU A 58 19.95 -7.90 7.25
CA GLU A 58 20.40 -9.24 7.66
C GLU A 58 19.64 -9.76 8.88
N ARG A 59 19.43 -8.90 9.90
CA ARG A 59 18.63 -9.26 11.08
C ARG A 59 17.21 -9.63 10.69
N LEU A 60 16.53 -8.82 9.88
CA LEU A 60 15.17 -9.10 9.43
C LEU A 60 15.13 -10.38 8.58
N ALA A 61 16.05 -10.56 7.64
CA ALA A 61 16.11 -11.74 6.78
C ALA A 61 16.32 -13.02 7.60
N ARG A 62 17.18 -13.00 8.61
CA ARG A 62 17.40 -14.14 9.54
C ARG A 62 16.11 -14.50 10.28
N LEU A 63 15.35 -13.53 10.73
CA LEU A 63 14.11 -13.74 11.48
C LEU A 63 12.95 -14.21 10.60
N THR A 64 12.87 -13.71 9.36
CA THR A 64 11.72 -13.92 8.48
C THR A 64 11.95 -14.94 7.37
N GLY A 65 13.16 -15.44 7.18
CA GLY A 65 13.55 -16.26 6.02
C GLY A 65 12.73 -17.54 5.79
N ARG A 66 12.05 -18.05 6.80
CA ARG A 66 11.13 -19.21 6.69
C ARG A 66 9.73 -18.84 6.19
N TYR A 67 9.38 -17.55 6.16
CA TYR A 67 8.04 -17.07 5.80
C TYR A 67 8.06 -16.54 4.37
N VAL A 68 7.76 -17.39 3.40
CA VAL A 68 7.81 -17.04 1.97
C VAL A 68 6.46 -16.61 1.41
N ALA A 69 5.36 -17.08 2.01
CA ALA A 69 3.99 -16.74 1.59
C ALA A 69 3.00 -16.98 2.72
N VAL A 70 1.85 -16.32 2.66
CA VAL A 70 0.68 -16.57 3.52
C VAL A 70 -0.59 -16.53 2.67
N ASN A 71 -1.45 -17.55 2.79
CA ASN A 71 -2.67 -17.70 1.97
C ASN A 71 -2.42 -17.51 0.46
N GLY A 72 -1.28 -18.01 -0.05
CA GLY A 72 -0.91 -17.87 -1.46
C GLY A 72 -0.35 -16.50 -1.85
N ILE A 73 -0.33 -15.52 -0.94
CA ILE A 73 0.25 -14.20 -1.16
C ILE A 73 1.74 -14.26 -0.81
N PRO A 74 2.66 -14.02 -1.77
CA PRO A 74 4.10 -13.98 -1.50
C PRO A 74 4.44 -12.88 -0.49
N LEU A 75 5.32 -13.16 0.46
CA LEU A 75 5.78 -12.16 1.43
C LEU A 75 7.10 -11.53 0.98
N ASN A 76 7.20 -10.22 1.14
CA ASN A 76 8.39 -9.44 0.83
C ASN A 76 8.74 -8.50 1.98
N PHE A 77 9.88 -8.75 2.62
CA PHE A 77 10.33 -8.00 3.80
C PHE A 77 11.46 -7.03 3.42
N LYS A 78 11.34 -5.77 3.83
CA LYS A 78 12.43 -4.77 3.74
C LYS A 78 12.45 -3.87 4.96
N VAL A 79 13.61 -3.26 5.22
CA VAL A 79 13.77 -2.27 6.28
C VAL A 79 13.89 -0.88 5.68
N TYR A 80 13.16 0.08 6.24
CA TYR A 80 13.37 1.51 6.01
C TYR A 80 14.30 2.09 7.08
N LYS A 81 15.41 2.67 6.66
CA LYS A 81 16.39 3.31 7.57
C LYS A 81 15.89 4.67 8.00
N THR A 82 15.26 4.72 9.17
CA THR A 82 14.65 5.93 9.75
C THR A 82 14.57 5.80 11.26
N THR A 83 14.55 6.90 11.97
CA THR A 83 14.36 6.96 13.45
C THR A 83 12.90 6.77 13.86
N ALA A 84 11.96 6.85 12.93
CA ALA A 84 10.55 6.60 13.20
C ALA A 84 10.33 5.15 13.67
N VAL A 85 9.33 4.95 14.52
CA VAL A 85 8.99 3.67 15.13
C VAL A 85 7.70 3.18 14.48
N ASN A 86 7.83 2.28 13.49
CA ASN A 86 6.67 1.73 12.79
C ASN A 86 7.01 0.42 12.06
N ALA A 87 5.97 -0.34 11.74
CA ALA A 87 5.96 -1.39 10.72
C ALA A 87 4.62 -1.34 10.01
N PHE A 88 4.54 -1.84 8.79
CA PHE A 88 3.27 -1.96 8.08
C PHE A 88 3.31 -3.07 7.04
N ALA A 89 2.15 -3.63 6.74
CA ALA A 89 1.94 -4.58 5.66
C ALA A 89 1.03 -3.97 4.58
N THR A 90 1.13 -4.48 3.36
CA THR A 90 0.27 -4.10 2.24
C THR A 90 -0.36 -5.32 1.57
N ALA A 91 -1.40 -5.10 0.77
CA ALA A 91 -2.22 -6.16 0.20
C ALA A 91 -1.47 -7.11 -0.76
N ASP A 92 -0.31 -6.70 -1.28
CA ASP A 92 0.56 -7.55 -2.11
C ASP A 92 1.52 -8.43 -1.31
N GLY A 93 1.40 -8.45 0.03
CA GLY A 93 2.28 -9.19 0.93
C GLY A 93 3.61 -8.50 1.26
N SER A 94 3.77 -7.26 0.85
CA SER A 94 4.95 -6.48 1.24
C SER A 94 4.84 -6.03 2.69
N ILE A 95 5.90 -6.28 3.48
CA ILE A 95 6.03 -5.87 4.88
C ILE A 95 7.26 -4.97 4.99
N ARG A 96 7.06 -3.80 5.57
CA ARG A 96 8.12 -2.81 5.79
C ARG A 96 8.29 -2.56 7.29
N VAL A 97 9.52 -2.70 7.76
CA VAL A 97 9.90 -2.52 9.16
C VAL A 97 10.85 -1.33 9.25
N PHE A 98 10.63 -0.43 10.20
CA PHE A 98 11.46 0.74 10.36
C PHE A 98 12.64 0.44 11.30
N SER A 99 13.84 0.92 10.97
CA SER A 99 15.03 0.69 11.82
C SER A 99 14.84 1.23 13.23
N GLY A 100 14.14 2.36 13.40
CA GLY A 100 13.83 2.90 14.72
C GLY A 100 12.94 2.01 15.59
N LEU A 101 12.12 1.13 15.00
CA LEU A 101 11.42 0.06 15.71
C LEU A 101 12.38 -1.07 16.09
N MET A 102 13.25 -1.47 15.17
CA MET A 102 14.22 -2.54 15.39
C MET A 102 15.26 -2.21 16.46
N ASP A 103 15.61 -0.92 16.61
CA ASP A 103 16.53 -0.44 17.65
C ASP A 103 15.97 -0.58 19.07
N ARG A 104 14.64 -0.66 19.20
CA ARG A 104 13.94 -0.68 20.49
C ARG A 104 13.53 -2.07 20.95
N LEU A 105 13.52 -3.04 20.07
CA LEU A 105 12.94 -4.36 20.29
C LEU A 105 13.99 -5.47 20.17
N GLY A 106 13.88 -6.46 21.04
CA GLY A 106 14.55 -7.73 20.88
C GLY A 106 14.00 -8.55 19.71
N ASP A 107 14.62 -9.66 19.36
CA ASP A 107 14.22 -10.49 18.22
C ASP A 107 12.81 -11.07 18.40
N ASP A 108 12.44 -11.50 19.61
CA ASP A 108 11.13 -12.09 19.89
C ASP A 108 10.01 -11.03 19.80
N GLU A 109 10.25 -9.83 20.35
CA GLU A 109 9.30 -8.72 20.28
C GLU A 109 9.12 -8.23 18.84
N LEU A 110 10.23 -8.12 18.10
CA LEU A 110 10.20 -7.77 16.69
C LEU A 110 9.40 -8.81 15.88
N MET A 111 9.60 -10.09 16.16
CA MET A 111 8.84 -11.15 15.52
C MET A 111 7.36 -11.17 15.89
N ALA A 112 6.99 -10.73 17.09
CA ALA A 112 5.59 -10.55 17.46
C ALA A 112 4.93 -9.46 16.58
N ILE A 113 5.60 -8.32 16.38
CA ILE A 113 5.11 -7.24 15.48
C ILE A 113 5.05 -7.74 14.03
N VAL A 114 6.11 -8.36 13.50
CA VAL A 114 6.11 -8.89 12.14
C VAL A 114 5.03 -9.95 11.95
N GLY A 115 4.80 -10.80 12.94
CA GLY A 115 3.73 -11.80 12.95
C GLY A 115 2.34 -11.16 12.91
N HIS A 116 2.15 -10.06 13.63
CA HIS A 116 0.94 -9.25 13.58
C HIS A 116 0.69 -8.69 12.17
N GLU A 117 1.71 -8.10 11.52
CA GLU A 117 1.62 -7.62 10.15
C GLU A 117 1.30 -8.74 9.14
N MET A 118 1.94 -9.91 9.29
CA MET A 118 1.60 -11.09 8.49
C MET A 118 0.14 -11.55 8.73
N GLY A 119 -0.37 -11.37 9.95
CA GLY A 119 -1.78 -11.63 10.29
C GLY A 119 -2.73 -10.78 9.46
N HIS A 120 -2.44 -9.48 9.30
CA HIS A 120 -3.24 -8.58 8.46
C HIS A 120 -3.25 -8.98 6.98
N VAL A 121 -2.10 -9.44 6.44
CA VAL A 121 -2.05 -10.01 5.08
C VAL A 121 -2.89 -11.27 5.00
N ARG A 122 -2.74 -12.19 5.95
CA ARG A 122 -3.47 -13.45 6.00
C ARG A 122 -4.98 -13.27 6.05
N ASN A 123 -5.45 -12.31 6.84
CA ASN A 123 -6.88 -12.06 7.06
C ASN A 123 -7.51 -11.17 5.97
N HIS A 124 -6.74 -10.73 4.98
CA HIS A 124 -7.15 -9.78 3.95
C HIS A 124 -7.55 -8.38 4.49
N ASP A 125 -7.15 -8.04 5.72
CA ASP A 125 -7.41 -6.72 6.31
C ASP A 125 -6.74 -5.62 5.51
N THR A 126 -5.54 -5.88 4.99
CA THR A 126 -4.78 -4.99 4.11
C THR A 126 -5.50 -4.70 2.78
N ILE A 127 -6.22 -5.67 2.23
CA ILE A 127 -7.06 -5.49 1.03
C ILE A 127 -8.20 -4.52 1.33
N GLY A 128 -8.92 -4.73 2.42
CA GLY A 128 -10.01 -3.86 2.86
C GLY A 128 -9.54 -2.43 3.14
N ALA A 129 -8.43 -2.27 3.85
CA ALA A 129 -7.84 -0.97 4.16
C ALA A 129 -7.38 -0.22 2.89
N MET A 130 -6.70 -0.90 1.98
CA MET A 130 -6.24 -0.33 0.71
C MET A 130 -7.41 0.07 -0.20
N ARG A 131 -8.45 -0.76 -0.28
CA ARG A 131 -9.67 -0.45 -1.03
C ARG A 131 -10.35 0.81 -0.48
N LYS A 132 -10.47 0.96 0.85
CA LYS A 132 -11.02 2.17 1.50
C LYS A 132 -10.15 3.40 1.20
N ALA A 133 -8.83 3.29 1.29
CA ALA A 133 -7.91 4.38 1.01
C ALA A 133 -8.01 4.85 -0.45
N TYR A 134 -8.13 3.90 -1.39
CA TYR A 134 -8.33 4.20 -2.80
C TYR A 134 -9.67 4.88 -3.08
N LEU A 135 -10.76 4.36 -2.51
CA LEU A 135 -12.10 4.97 -2.62
C LEU A 135 -12.11 6.42 -2.12
N ALA A 136 -11.49 6.66 -0.98
CA ALA A 136 -11.39 8.02 -0.42
C ALA A 136 -10.50 8.94 -1.28
N SER A 137 -9.44 8.42 -1.90
CA SER A 137 -8.61 9.17 -2.85
C SER A 137 -9.38 9.49 -4.14
N ALA A 138 -10.12 8.52 -4.70
CA ALA A 138 -10.96 8.71 -5.89
C ALA A 138 -12.06 9.73 -5.64
N ALA A 139 -12.73 9.67 -4.48
CA ALA A 139 -13.78 10.64 -4.10
C ALA A 139 -13.22 12.07 -3.99
N ARG A 140 -12.03 12.27 -3.44
CA ARG A 140 -11.37 13.59 -3.37
C ARG A 140 -10.95 14.09 -4.74
N SER A 141 -10.44 13.24 -5.60
CA SER A 141 -10.09 13.58 -6.99
C SER A 141 -11.35 13.99 -7.78
N ALA A 142 -12.49 13.36 -7.50
CA ALA A 142 -13.78 13.70 -8.09
C ALA A 142 -14.25 15.12 -7.70
N LEU A 143 -13.99 15.53 -6.47
CA LEU A 143 -14.33 16.87 -5.97
C LEU A 143 -13.35 17.95 -6.47
N GLY A 144 -12.13 17.57 -6.88
CA GLY A 144 -11.05 18.48 -7.30
C GLY A 144 -10.74 18.51 -8.80
N ALA A 145 -11.54 17.89 -9.66
CA ALA A 145 -11.47 17.90 -11.13
C ALA A 145 -10.05 17.71 -11.73
N VAL A 146 -9.38 16.60 -11.44
CA VAL A 146 -8.22 16.17 -12.22
C VAL A 146 -8.40 14.72 -12.61
N GLY A 147 -8.71 14.46 -13.89
CA GLY A 147 -8.88 13.12 -14.44
C GLY A 147 -7.58 12.34 -14.43
N GLY A 148 -7.57 11.21 -13.75
CA GLY A 148 -6.54 10.19 -13.83
C GLY A 148 -7.13 8.91 -14.41
N ALA A 149 -6.49 8.33 -15.44
CA ALA A 149 -6.94 7.06 -16.02
C ALA A 149 -6.71 5.91 -15.02
N LEU A 150 -7.71 5.05 -14.89
CA LEU A 150 -7.58 3.76 -14.19
C LEU A 150 -6.52 2.90 -14.90
N GLY A 151 -5.42 2.65 -14.24
CA GLY A 151 -4.32 1.83 -14.78
C GLY A 151 -2.95 2.15 -14.19
N ALA A 152 -2.64 3.42 -13.96
CA ALA A 152 -1.44 3.86 -13.25
C ALA A 152 -1.80 4.99 -12.30
N LEU A 153 -1.56 4.76 -11.00
CA LEU A 153 -1.77 5.80 -9.99
C LEU A 153 -0.72 6.89 -10.18
N SER A 154 -1.15 8.15 -10.22
CA SER A 154 -0.23 9.29 -10.24
C SER A 154 0.52 9.41 -8.90
N ALA A 155 1.67 10.11 -8.89
CA ALA A 155 2.43 10.33 -7.66
C ALA A 155 1.60 11.04 -6.57
N SER A 156 0.69 11.95 -6.94
CA SER A 156 -0.23 12.63 -6.01
C SER A 156 -1.29 11.68 -5.45
N GLN A 157 -1.81 10.76 -6.26
CA GLN A 157 -2.75 9.73 -5.79
C GLN A 157 -2.07 8.73 -4.86
N LEU A 158 -0.86 8.29 -5.21
CA LEU A 158 -0.05 7.42 -4.34
C LEU A 158 0.29 8.11 -3.01
N GLY A 159 0.65 9.39 -3.03
CA GLY A 159 0.88 10.18 -1.81
C GLY A 159 -0.37 10.29 -0.94
N SER A 160 -1.53 10.55 -1.54
CA SER A 160 -2.82 10.61 -0.83
C SER A 160 -3.24 9.25 -0.23
N ILE A 161 -2.99 8.15 -0.94
CA ILE A 161 -3.21 6.79 -0.42
C ILE A 161 -2.25 6.52 0.73
N ALA A 162 -0.98 6.94 0.60
CA ALA A 162 0.03 6.80 1.64
C ALA A 162 -0.39 7.45 2.96
N GLU A 163 -0.84 8.70 2.91
CA GLU A 163 -1.29 9.44 4.09
C GLU A 163 -2.46 8.75 4.78
N GLN A 164 -3.43 8.27 4.01
CA GLN A 164 -4.60 7.62 4.57
C GLN A 164 -4.32 6.23 5.10
N TYR A 165 -3.49 5.46 4.38
CA TYR A 165 -3.10 4.14 4.81
C TYR A 165 -2.25 4.21 6.09
N ALA A 166 -1.31 5.14 6.15
CA ALA A 166 -0.52 5.40 7.37
C ALA A 166 -1.40 5.85 8.54
N SER A 167 -2.38 6.72 8.30
CA SER A 167 -3.31 7.19 9.34
C SER A 167 -4.20 6.06 9.87
N ALA A 168 -4.67 5.17 8.99
CA ALA A 168 -5.50 4.03 9.37
C ALA A 168 -4.72 3.00 10.19
N GLN A 169 -3.46 2.76 9.85
CA GLN A 169 -2.56 1.86 10.59
C GLN A 169 -2.18 2.44 11.96
N PHE A 170 -1.94 3.76 12.04
CA PHE A 170 -1.60 4.42 13.30
C PHE A 170 -2.76 4.38 14.32
N SER A 171 -4.01 4.48 13.85
CA SER A 171 -5.18 4.38 14.74
C SER A 171 -5.38 2.95 15.29
N GLN A 172 -5.02 1.92 14.53
CA GLN A 172 -5.09 0.52 15.00
C GLN A 172 -3.96 0.18 15.97
N GLY A 173 -2.78 0.76 15.82
CA GLY A 173 -1.64 0.56 16.74
C GLY A 173 -1.83 1.18 18.11
N GLN A 174 -2.75 2.13 18.28
CA GLN A 174 -3.08 2.73 19.58
C GLN A 174 -4.06 1.89 20.42
N GLU A 175 -4.76 0.93 19.83
CA GLU A 175 -5.69 0.05 20.55
C GLU A 175 -4.99 -1.17 21.17
N THR A 176 -3.68 -1.35 20.94
CA THR A 176 -2.92 -2.54 21.37
C THR A 176 -1.78 -2.24 22.37
N LEU A 177 -1.71 -1.04 22.93
CA LEU A 177 -0.78 -0.66 24.00
C LEU A 177 -1.58 -0.36 25.31
#